data_a4043bf9f4d4435536f7eaf1deadc1d2
#
_entry.id   a4043bf9f4d4435536f7eaf1deadc1d2
#
_cell.length_a   1.000
_cell.length_b   1.000
_cell.length_c   1.000
_cell.angle_alpha   90.00
_cell.angle_beta   90.00
_cell.angle_gamma   90.00
#
_symmetry.space_group_name_H-M   'P 1'
#
loop_
_entity.id
_entity.type
_entity.pdbx_description
1 polymer ?
#
loop_
_entity_poly.entity_id
_entity_poly.type
_entity_poly.pdbx_seq_one_letter_code
_entity_poly.pdbx_strand_id
1 'polypeptide(L)'
;MYKRQALLWVFGPEIAQNGIHLSLWAIVPLAALVAGFFGALLGAPTLKLRGDYLAIVTLGFGEIIRIFMNNLNGPVNITNGPQGINMIDPIRIFGVSLNGEAGSRATVMIGDYAMPSVNAYYFLFLFLCIAIIFISVRLQNSRLGRAFVAIREDEIAAKAMGINTRNVKLLAFA
;
A
#
# COMPACT_ATOMS: atom_id res chain seq x y z
N MET A 1 -12.45 -24.77 1.61
CA MET A 1 -11.67 -25.94 1.19
C MET A 1 -10.59 -25.60 0.15
N TYR A 2 -10.85 -24.74 -0.82
CA TYR A 2 -9.94 -24.40 -1.93
C TYR A 2 -8.68 -23.56 -1.52
N LYS A 3 -8.72 -22.77 -0.43
CA LYS A 3 -7.54 -21.97 0.02
C LYS A 3 -6.33 -22.84 0.36
N ARG A 4 -6.54 -23.99 1.00
CA ARG A 4 -5.46 -24.92 1.33
C ARG A 4 -4.82 -25.54 0.09
N GLN A 5 -5.59 -25.84 -0.94
CA GLN A 5 -5.08 -26.45 -2.17
C GLN A 5 -4.22 -25.50 -2.99
N ALA A 6 -4.60 -24.22 -3.09
CA ALA A 6 -3.82 -23.22 -3.81
C ALA A 6 -2.48 -22.93 -3.13
N LEU A 7 -2.46 -22.78 -1.81
CA LEU A 7 -1.23 -22.61 -1.04
C LEU A 7 -0.34 -23.86 -1.09
N LEU A 8 -0.92 -25.06 -1.04
CA LEU A 8 -0.19 -26.33 -1.21
C LEU A 8 0.53 -26.43 -2.57
N TRP A 9 -0.11 -25.95 -3.64
CA TRP A 9 0.46 -25.98 -4.98
C TRP A 9 1.62 -25.00 -5.19
N VAL A 10 1.56 -23.84 -4.56
CA VAL A 10 2.54 -22.75 -4.77
C VAL A 10 3.68 -22.81 -3.74
N PHE A 11 3.38 -23.14 -2.49
CA PHE A 11 4.32 -22.97 -1.37
C PHE A 11 4.62 -24.26 -0.58
N GLY A 12 3.98 -25.38 -0.88
CA GLY A 12 4.17 -26.65 -0.19
C GLY A 12 3.34 -26.85 1.08
N PRO A 13 3.35 -28.06 1.64
CA PRO A 13 2.44 -28.46 2.73
C PRO A 13 2.68 -27.74 4.05
N GLU A 14 3.89 -27.33 4.37
CA GLU A 14 4.22 -26.68 5.65
C GLU A 14 3.66 -25.28 5.76
N ILE A 15 3.74 -24.51 4.69
CA ILE A 15 3.22 -23.12 4.62
C ILE A 15 1.70 -23.10 4.58
N ALA A 16 1.08 -24.12 3.96
CA ALA A 16 -0.37 -24.24 3.91
C ALA A 16 -1.02 -24.54 5.28
N GLN A 17 -0.28 -25.13 6.22
CA GLN A 17 -0.77 -25.40 7.57
C GLN A 17 -0.55 -24.23 8.53
N ASN A 18 0.61 -23.59 8.48
CA ASN A 18 1.01 -22.54 9.44
C ASN A 18 0.80 -21.12 8.91
N GLY A 19 0.55 -20.94 7.59
CA GLY A 19 0.48 -19.63 6.96
C GLY A 19 1.87 -19.02 6.70
N ILE A 20 1.88 -17.86 6.05
CA ILE A 20 3.10 -17.09 5.80
C ILE A 20 3.19 -15.99 6.86
N HIS A 21 4.01 -16.20 7.88
CA HIS A 21 4.25 -15.23 8.94
C HIS A 21 5.38 -14.28 8.53
N LEU A 22 5.05 -13.20 7.82
CA LEU A 22 6.02 -12.17 7.45
C LEU A 22 5.95 -11.00 8.42
N SER A 23 7.11 -10.50 8.81
CA SER A 23 7.19 -9.28 9.62
C SER A 23 6.61 -8.10 8.85
N LEU A 24 5.83 -7.24 9.54
CA LEU A 24 5.31 -5.99 8.98
C LEU A 24 6.40 -5.13 8.32
N TRP A 25 7.59 -5.10 8.93
CA TRP A 25 8.74 -4.35 8.43
C TRP A 25 9.25 -4.82 7.07
N ALA A 26 9.03 -6.09 6.72
CA ALA A 26 9.34 -6.63 5.39
C ALA A 26 8.18 -6.45 4.41
N ILE A 27 6.93 -6.58 4.89
CA ILE A 27 5.73 -6.47 4.06
C ILE A 27 5.54 -5.03 3.55
N VAL A 28 5.74 -4.01 4.40
CA VAL A 28 5.52 -2.61 4.02
C VAL A 28 6.40 -2.17 2.84
N PRO A 29 7.73 -2.35 2.85
CA PRO A 29 8.56 -1.97 1.70
C PRO A 29 8.27 -2.84 0.46
N LEU A 30 7.97 -4.12 0.64
CA LEU A 30 7.60 -5.00 -0.47
C LEU A 30 6.30 -4.54 -1.12
N ALA A 31 5.27 -4.24 -0.32
CA ALA A 31 4.00 -3.72 -0.80
C ALA A 31 4.18 -2.35 -1.51
N ALA A 32 5.03 -1.48 -0.97
CA ALA A 32 5.35 -0.20 -1.60
C ALA A 32 6.04 -0.39 -2.98
N LEU A 33 6.98 -1.33 -3.09
CA LEU A 33 7.63 -1.65 -4.37
C LEU A 33 6.63 -2.21 -5.40
N VAL A 34 5.76 -3.13 -4.98
CA VAL A 34 4.73 -3.70 -5.85
C VAL A 34 3.76 -2.62 -6.29
N ALA A 35 3.28 -1.78 -5.36
CA ALA A 35 2.38 -0.67 -5.68
C ALA A 35 3.03 0.33 -6.64
N GLY A 36 4.29 0.71 -6.40
CA GLY A 36 5.07 1.60 -7.28
C GLY A 36 5.27 1.01 -8.67
N PHE A 37 5.55 -0.29 -8.78
CA PHE A 37 5.69 -0.97 -10.05
C PHE A 37 4.38 -0.92 -10.87
N PHE A 38 3.25 -1.30 -10.26
CA PHE A 38 1.96 -1.23 -10.94
C PHE A 38 1.52 0.20 -11.20
N GLY A 39 1.82 1.15 -10.31
CA GLY A 39 1.59 2.58 -10.51
C GLY A 39 2.33 3.09 -11.76
N ALA A 40 3.62 2.77 -11.90
CA ALA A 40 4.40 3.13 -13.07
C ALA A 40 3.90 2.44 -14.36
N LEU A 41 3.52 1.16 -14.27
CA LEU A 41 3.00 0.39 -15.39
C LEU A 41 1.69 0.99 -15.93
N LEU A 42 0.77 1.37 -15.05
CA LEU A 42 -0.50 2.01 -15.41
C LEU A 42 -0.31 3.49 -15.79
N GLY A 43 0.64 4.17 -15.16
CA GLY A 43 0.99 5.56 -15.44
C GLY A 43 1.59 5.75 -16.83
N ALA A 44 2.41 4.82 -17.31
CA ALA A 44 3.11 4.95 -18.58
C ALA A 44 2.19 5.19 -19.80
N PRO A 45 1.10 4.43 -20.03
CA PRO A 45 0.17 4.70 -21.11
C PRO A 45 -0.66 5.96 -20.89
N THR A 46 -1.01 6.29 -19.63
CA THR A 46 -1.85 7.45 -19.32
C THR A 46 -1.11 8.78 -19.50
N LEU A 47 0.22 8.80 -19.45
CA LEU A 47 1.02 10.02 -19.67
C LEU A 47 0.84 10.65 -21.06
N LYS A 48 0.36 9.88 -22.05
CA LYS A 48 0.07 10.39 -23.41
C LYS A 48 -1.26 11.12 -23.48
N LEU A 49 -2.13 10.92 -22.50
CA LEU A 49 -3.45 11.52 -22.43
C LEU A 49 -3.38 12.90 -21.74
N ARG A 50 -4.25 13.82 -22.14
CA ARG A 50 -4.31 15.18 -21.59
C ARG A 50 -5.72 15.50 -21.13
N GLY A 51 -5.81 16.34 -20.08
CA GLY A 51 -7.07 16.87 -19.59
C GLY A 51 -8.07 15.80 -19.15
N ASP A 52 -9.30 15.92 -19.61
CA ASP A 52 -10.44 15.11 -19.17
C ASP A 52 -10.28 13.62 -19.53
N TYR A 53 -9.61 13.32 -20.64
CA TYR A 53 -9.34 11.92 -21.03
C TYR A 53 -8.45 11.20 -20.01
N LEU A 54 -7.49 11.90 -19.40
CA LEU A 54 -6.67 11.33 -18.34
C LEU A 54 -7.55 10.96 -17.13
N ALA A 55 -8.45 11.86 -16.73
CA ALA A 55 -9.34 11.63 -15.61
C ALA A 55 -10.27 10.43 -15.83
N ILE A 56 -10.89 10.34 -17.02
CA ILE A 56 -11.77 9.22 -17.38
C ILE A 56 -11.04 7.88 -17.36
N VAL A 57 -9.84 7.84 -17.94
CA VAL A 57 -9.03 6.61 -18.02
C VAL A 57 -8.54 6.17 -16.65
N THR A 58 -8.11 7.09 -15.79
CA THR A 58 -7.65 6.76 -14.43
C THR A 58 -8.81 6.25 -13.55
N LEU A 59 -9.99 6.84 -13.66
CA LEU A 59 -11.19 6.33 -13.00
C LEU A 59 -11.58 4.94 -13.52
N GLY A 60 -11.53 4.74 -14.85
CA GLY A 60 -11.80 3.44 -15.46
C GLY A 60 -10.85 2.35 -14.98
N PHE A 61 -9.54 2.63 -14.90
CA PHE A 61 -8.57 1.69 -14.35
C PHE A 61 -8.82 1.39 -12.88
N GLY A 62 -9.16 2.38 -12.07
CA GLY A 62 -9.52 2.17 -10.67
C GLY A 62 -10.70 1.21 -10.51
N GLU A 63 -11.73 1.36 -11.35
CA GLU A 63 -12.89 0.49 -11.32
C GLU A 63 -12.58 -0.92 -11.83
N ILE A 64 -11.77 -1.06 -12.89
CA ILE A 64 -11.32 -2.37 -13.39
C ILE A 64 -10.53 -3.12 -12.30
N ILE A 65 -9.59 -2.45 -11.63
CA ILE A 65 -8.81 -3.06 -10.54
C ILE A 65 -9.73 -3.48 -9.40
N ARG A 66 -10.70 -2.64 -9.02
CA ARG A 66 -11.68 -2.95 -7.98
C ARG A 66 -12.50 -4.19 -8.32
N ILE A 67 -13.03 -4.26 -9.52
CA ILE A 67 -13.80 -5.42 -10.01
C ILE A 67 -12.91 -6.66 -10.05
N PHE A 68 -11.69 -6.54 -10.56
CA PHE A 68 -10.73 -7.64 -10.62
C PHE A 68 -10.42 -8.19 -9.22
N MET A 69 -10.09 -7.34 -8.26
CA MET A 69 -9.78 -7.75 -6.88
C MET A 69 -10.98 -8.40 -6.19
N ASN A 70 -12.20 -7.93 -6.46
CA ASN A 70 -13.43 -8.52 -5.90
C ASN A 70 -13.77 -9.88 -6.51
N ASN A 71 -13.34 -10.17 -7.73
CA ASN A 71 -13.60 -11.42 -8.44
C ASN A 71 -12.48 -12.46 -8.33
N LEU A 72 -11.41 -12.17 -7.61
CA LEU A 72 -10.30 -13.11 -7.35
C LEU A 72 -10.66 -14.23 -6.36
N ASN A 73 -11.92 -14.69 -6.39
CA ASN A 73 -12.45 -15.80 -5.57
C ASN A 73 -12.34 -17.14 -6.26
N GLY A 74 -12.28 -17.17 -7.59
CA GLY A 74 -12.23 -18.38 -8.39
C GLY A 74 -11.42 -18.22 -9.66
N PRO A 75 -10.73 -19.27 -10.14
CA PRO A 75 -10.67 -20.61 -9.56
C PRO A 75 -9.75 -20.75 -8.33
N VAL A 76 -8.87 -19.76 -8.11
CA VAL A 76 -7.95 -19.69 -6.96
C VAL A 76 -8.35 -18.51 -6.09
N ASN A 77 -8.77 -18.77 -4.85
CA ASN A 77 -9.18 -17.73 -3.92
C ASN A 77 -7.95 -17.05 -3.30
N ILE A 78 -7.59 -15.85 -3.80
CA ILE A 78 -6.45 -15.06 -3.31
C ILE A 78 -6.92 -13.99 -2.32
N THR A 79 -7.96 -13.22 -2.67
CA THR A 79 -8.40 -12.05 -1.89
C THR A 79 -9.62 -12.30 -1.02
N ASN A 80 -10.30 -13.45 -1.19
CA ASN A 80 -11.61 -13.75 -0.62
C ASN A 80 -12.73 -12.79 -1.10
N GLY A 81 -12.48 -12.05 -2.17
CA GLY A 81 -13.39 -11.10 -2.79
C GLY A 81 -13.94 -10.06 -1.83
N PRO A 82 -15.27 -9.81 -1.86
CA PRO A 82 -15.91 -8.79 -1.02
C PRO A 82 -15.81 -9.06 0.49
N GLN A 83 -15.54 -10.31 0.91
CA GLN A 83 -15.42 -10.69 2.32
C GLN A 83 -14.08 -10.26 2.93
N GLY A 84 -13.09 -9.96 2.09
CA GLY A 84 -11.75 -9.57 2.52
C GLY A 84 -10.95 -10.71 3.15
N ILE A 85 -9.71 -10.41 3.48
CA ILE A 85 -8.78 -11.34 4.13
C ILE A 85 -9.00 -11.26 5.65
N ASN A 86 -9.47 -12.34 6.24
CA ASN A 86 -9.61 -12.50 7.68
C ASN A 86 -8.37 -13.24 8.23
N MET A 87 -8.12 -13.15 9.53
CA MET A 87 -7.00 -13.77 10.23
C MET A 87 -5.64 -13.21 9.81
N ILE A 88 -5.50 -11.88 9.91
CA ILE A 88 -4.22 -11.20 9.74
C ILE A 88 -3.45 -11.29 11.05
N ASP A 89 -2.16 -11.64 10.99
CA ASP A 89 -1.29 -11.66 12.16
C ASP A 89 -1.22 -10.30 12.85
N PRO A 90 -1.17 -10.26 14.19
CA PRO A 90 -1.04 -9.01 14.92
C PRO A 90 0.28 -8.33 14.59
N ILE A 91 0.23 -7.01 14.49
CA ILE A 91 1.43 -6.19 14.25
C ILE A 91 2.36 -6.35 15.46
N ARG A 92 3.60 -6.78 15.20
CA ARG A 92 4.67 -6.86 16.20
C ARG A 92 5.67 -5.73 15.99
N ILE A 93 5.89 -4.94 17.03
CA ILE A 93 6.88 -3.87 17.04
C ILE A 93 7.87 -4.18 18.17
N PHE A 94 9.14 -4.36 17.84
CA PHE A 94 10.21 -4.71 18.78
C PHE A 94 9.89 -5.89 19.70
N GLY A 95 9.21 -6.92 19.18
CA GLY A 95 8.83 -8.11 19.93
C GLY A 95 7.51 -8.01 20.73
N VAL A 96 6.94 -6.83 20.83
CA VAL A 96 5.64 -6.61 21.50
C VAL A 96 4.52 -6.73 20.47
N SER A 97 3.55 -7.63 20.69
CA SER A 97 2.37 -7.75 19.84
C SER A 97 1.32 -6.71 20.23
N LEU A 98 0.82 -5.93 19.24
CA LEU A 98 -0.19 -4.89 19.49
C LEU A 98 -1.58 -5.47 19.81
N ASN A 99 -1.78 -6.76 19.65
CA ASN A 99 -3.08 -7.40 19.90
C ASN A 99 -3.17 -8.10 21.26
N GLY A 100 -2.10 -8.00 22.09
CA GLY A 100 -2.00 -8.75 23.35
C GLY A 100 -1.75 -10.25 23.10
N GLU A 101 -1.45 -10.99 24.18
CA GLU A 101 -1.39 -12.45 24.13
C GLU A 101 -2.79 -13.04 24.12
N ALA A 102 -2.95 -14.15 23.37
CA ALA A 102 -4.22 -14.85 23.27
C ALA A 102 -4.68 -15.31 24.67
N GLY A 103 -5.76 -14.69 25.18
CA GLY A 103 -6.37 -15.05 26.47
C GLY A 103 -6.53 -13.90 27.47
N SER A 104 -5.82 -12.80 27.33
CA SER A 104 -6.04 -11.60 28.15
C SER A 104 -6.72 -10.54 27.27
N ARG A 105 -7.69 -9.81 27.84
CA ARG A 105 -8.48 -8.77 27.16
C ARG A 105 -7.60 -7.82 26.35
N ALA A 106 -7.21 -8.22 25.14
CA ALA A 106 -6.47 -7.43 24.14
C ALA A 106 -5.64 -6.27 24.75
N THR A 107 -4.81 -6.57 25.75
CA THR A 107 -3.96 -5.61 26.45
C THR A 107 -2.52 -5.80 26.01
N VAL A 108 -1.89 -4.71 25.59
CA VAL A 108 -0.47 -4.65 25.26
C VAL A 108 0.28 -4.27 26.52
N MET A 109 1.21 -5.11 26.95
CA MET A 109 2.10 -4.81 28.06
C MET A 109 3.31 -4.02 27.54
N ILE A 110 3.46 -2.78 27.98
CA ILE A 110 4.66 -1.97 27.76
C ILE A 110 5.30 -1.72 29.14
N GLY A 111 6.22 -2.59 29.55
CA GLY A 111 6.73 -2.61 30.91
C GLY A 111 5.61 -2.99 31.90
N ASP A 112 5.42 -2.19 32.93
CA ASP A 112 4.37 -2.39 33.96
C ASP A 112 2.99 -1.81 33.59
N TYR A 113 2.88 -1.15 32.43
CA TYR A 113 1.62 -0.55 31.96
C TYR A 113 0.88 -1.47 31.01
N ALA A 114 -0.34 -1.87 31.42
CA ALA A 114 -1.29 -2.61 30.59
C ALA A 114 -2.15 -1.62 29.78
N MET A 115 -1.89 -1.48 28.50
CA MET A 115 -2.70 -0.65 27.59
C MET A 115 -3.68 -1.50 26.78
N PRO A 116 -4.94 -1.06 26.60
CA PRO A 116 -5.84 -1.68 25.63
C PRO A 116 -5.22 -1.66 24.22
N SER A 117 -5.35 -2.76 23.47
CA SER A 117 -4.83 -2.87 22.11
C SER A 117 -5.32 -1.75 21.19
N VAL A 118 -6.57 -1.30 21.37
CA VAL A 118 -7.15 -0.19 20.61
C VAL A 118 -6.31 1.10 20.75
N ASN A 119 -5.84 1.40 21.98
CA ASN A 119 -5.01 2.59 22.22
C ASN A 119 -3.63 2.44 21.55
N ALA A 120 -3.06 1.23 21.55
CA ALA A 120 -1.78 0.97 20.90
C ALA A 120 -1.87 1.18 19.38
N TYR A 121 -2.93 0.69 18.74
CA TYR A 121 -3.20 0.95 17.32
C TYR A 121 -3.48 2.42 17.05
N TYR A 122 -4.21 3.12 17.93
CA TYR A 122 -4.44 4.56 17.80
C TYR A 122 -3.13 5.35 17.75
N PHE A 123 -2.22 5.10 18.68
CA PHE A 123 -0.92 5.78 18.71
C PHE A 123 -0.05 5.41 17.50
N LEU A 124 -0.10 4.17 17.03
CA LEU A 124 0.59 3.74 15.81
C LEU A 124 0.09 4.52 14.60
N PHE A 125 -1.24 4.58 14.39
CA PHE A 125 -1.81 5.30 13.27
C PHE A 125 -1.61 6.81 13.38
N LEU A 126 -1.69 7.37 14.59
CA LEU A 126 -1.37 8.77 14.83
C LEU A 126 0.07 9.10 14.42
N PHE A 127 1.03 8.26 14.83
CA PHE A 127 2.43 8.41 14.43
C PHE A 127 2.61 8.31 12.92
N LEU A 128 1.96 7.35 12.25
CA LEU A 128 1.99 7.22 10.80
C LEU A 128 1.41 8.45 10.10
N CYS A 129 0.30 8.99 10.58
CA CYS A 129 -0.28 10.23 10.05
C CYS A 129 0.69 11.40 10.15
N ILE A 130 1.31 11.59 11.31
CA ILE A 130 2.30 12.66 11.52
C ILE A 130 3.51 12.45 10.58
N ALA A 131 3.99 11.22 10.45
CA ALA A 131 5.09 10.89 9.55
C ALA A 131 4.75 11.19 8.08
N ILE A 132 3.55 10.83 7.62
CA ILE A 132 3.08 11.12 6.26
C ILE A 132 2.97 12.63 6.03
N ILE A 133 2.41 13.39 6.98
CA ILE A 133 2.32 14.85 6.89
C ILE A 133 3.72 15.45 6.78
N PHE A 134 4.66 15.01 7.63
CA PHE A 134 6.03 15.49 7.60
C PHE A 134 6.72 15.21 6.26
N ILE A 135 6.59 13.97 5.74
CA ILE A 135 7.15 13.57 4.44
C ILE A 135 6.52 14.40 3.31
N SER A 136 5.20 14.59 3.33
CA SER A 136 4.46 15.35 2.31
C SER A 136 4.92 16.80 2.25
N VAL A 137 5.02 17.47 3.39
CA VAL A 137 5.52 18.85 3.48
C VAL A 137 6.98 18.94 3.00
N ARG A 138 7.79 17.97 3.37
CA ARG A 138 9.19 17.91 2.95
C ARG A 138 9.32 17.67 1.44
N LEU A 139 8.50 16.79 0.89
CA LEU A 139 8.44 16.50 -0.55
C LEU A 139 8.00 17.74 -1.33
N GLN A 140 6.96 18.45 -0.87
CA GLN A 140 6.43 19.65 -1.52
C GLN A 140 7.49 20.75 -1.63
N ASN A 141 8.33 20.93 -0.61
CA ASN A 141 9.40 21.89 -0.58
C ASN A 141 10.70 21.42 -1.27
N SER A 142 10.76 20.19 -1.73
CA SER A 142 11.92 19.60 -2.40
C SER A 142 12.06 20.05 -3.85
N ARG A 143 13.16 19.65 -4.50
CA ARG A 143 13.36 19.87 -5.95
C ARG A 143 12.27 19.16 -6.78
N LEU A 144 11.85 17.97 -6.35
CA LEU A 144 10.79 17.23 -7.01
C LEU A 144 9.43 17.93 -6.87
N GLY A 145 9.10 18.42 -5.67
CA GLY A 145 7.86 19.17 -5.45
C GLY A 145 7.78 20.42 -6.33
N ARG A 146 8.85 21.18 -6.44
CA ARG A 146 8.91 22.33 -7.35
C ARG A 146 8.76 21.93 -8.82
N ALA A 147 9.33 20.80 -9.23
CA ALA A 147 9.14 20.28 -10.59
C ALA A 147 7.68 19.89 -10.84
N PHE A 148 6.99 19.28 -9.87
CA PHE A 148 5.56 18.99 -9.98
C PHE A 148 4.72 20.26 -10.16
N VAL A 149 5.00 21.32 -9.38
CA VAL A 149 4.30 22.60 -9.51
C VAL A 149 4.56 23.22 -10.88
N ALA A 150 5.82 23.25 -11.33
CA ALA A 150 6.16 23.81 -12.66
C ALA A 150 5.45 23.07 -13.80
N ILE A 151 5.39 21.74 -13.76
CA ILE A 151 4.68 20.94 -14.79
C ILE A 151 3.18 21.18 -14.73
N ARG A 152 2.61 21.43 -13.56
CA ARG A 152 1.19 21.71 -13.40
C ARG A 152 0.81 23.06 -13.98
N GLU A 153 1.65 24.08 -13.83
CA GLU A 153 1.40 25.41 -14.37
C GLU A 153 1.54 25.44 -15.90
N ASP A 154 2.69 25.00 -16.43
CA ASP A 154 2.94 24.87 -17.87
C ASP A 154 3.96 23.78 -18.16
N GLU A 155 3.49 22.69 -18.80
CA GLU A 155 4.34 21.57 -19.19
C GLU A 155 5.37 21.94 -20.26
N ILE A 156 5.04 22.86 -21.18
CA ILE A 156 5.91 23.25 -22.29
C ILE A 156 7.05 24.11 -21.74
N ALA A 157 6.73 25.07 -20.89
CA ALA A 157 7.71 25.92 -20.23
C ALA A 157 8.64 25.09 -19.33
N ALA A 158 8.09 24.17 -18.52
CA ALA A 158 8.88 23.27 -17.67
C ALA A 158 9.87 22.45 -18.48
N LYS A 159 9.45 21.93 -19.64
CA LYS A 159 10.31 21.17 -20.56
C LYS A 159 11.41 22.05 -21.18
N ALA A 160 11.09 23.28 -21.54
CA ALA A 160 12.07 24.24 -22.08
C ALA A 160 13.14 24.60 -21.03
N MET A 161 12.80 24.59 -19.75
CA MET A 161 13.73 24.79 -18.62
C MET A 161 14.54 23.54 -18.26
N GLY A 162 14.46 22.46 -19.06
CA GLY A 162 15.23 21.23 -18.87
C GLY A 162 14.65 20.21 -17.90
N ILE A 163 13.40 20.39 -17.46
CA ILE A 163 12.72 19.41 -16.60
C ILE A 163 12.26 18.22 -17.47
N ASN A 164 12.69 17.00 -17.11
CA ASN A 164 12.21 15.79 -17.76
C ASN A 164 10.78 15.46 -17.29
N THR A 165 9.79 16.05 -17.96
CA THR A 165 8.37 15.96 -17.57
C THR A 165 7.85 14.54 -17.53
N ARG A 166 8.35 13.64 -18.44
CA ARG A 166 7.95 12.23 -18.46
C ARG A 166 8.35 11.49 -17.19
N ASN A 167 9.62 11.61 -16.78
CA ASN A 167 10.13 10.90 -15.61
C ASN A 167 9.51 11.44 -14.32
N VAL A 168 9.32 12.75 -14.24
CA VAL A 168 8.67 13.38 -13.07
C VAL A 168 7.21 12.93 -12.95
N LYS A 169 6.46 12.86 -14.07
CA LYS A 169 5.08 12.34 -14.07
C LYS A 169 5.03 10.85 -13.70
N LEU A 170 5.93 10.01 -14.24
CA LEU A 170 6.02 8.60 -13.86
C LEU A 170 6.29 8.41 -12.38
N LEU A 171 7.17 9.24 -11.82
CA LEU A 171 7.46 9.21 -10.38
C LEU A 171 6.24 9.60 -9.53
N ALA A 172 5.36 10.45 -10.04
CA ALA A 172 4.13 10.82 -9.34
C ALA A 172 3.09 9.68 -9.32
N PHE A 173 3.15 8.76 -10.29
CA PHE A 173 2.29 7.57 -10.35
C PHE A 173 2.85 6.39 -9.56
N ALA A 174 4.18 6.31 -9.35
CA ALA A 174 4.85 5.26 -8.60
C ALA A 174 4.80 5.50 -7.09
#